data_50278685513e1d91326fccc193fd9447
#
_entry.id   50278685513e1d91326fccc193fd9447
#
_cell.length_a   1.000
_cell.length_b   1.000
_cell.length_c   1.000
_cell.angle_alpha   90.00
_cell.angle_beta   90.00
_cell.angle_gamma   90.00
#
_symmetry.space_group_name_H-M   'P 1'
#
loop_
_entity.id
_entity.type
_entity.pdbx_description
1 polymer ?
#
loop_
_entity_poly.entity_id
_entity_poly.type
_entity_poly.pdbx_seq_one_letter_code
_entity_poly.pdbx_strand_id
1 'polypeptide(L)' 'MSKYEAIYKDILGRIEQNLYAAGDTLPGEYELMKIYEASRDTIRKALLLLAQNGYIQKSKGRGSIVLDRHRYDF' A
#
# COMPACT_ATOMS: atom_id res chain seq x y z
N MET A 1 -11.81 -8.10 -12.54
CA MET A 1 -10.99 -7.26 -11.63
C MET A 1 -9.63 -7.07 -12.26
N SER A 2 -9.14 -5.86 -12.27
CA SER A 2 -7.82 -5.57 -12.82
C SER A 2 -6.73 -6.04 -11.85
N LYS A 3 -5.51 -6.20 -12.37
CA LYS A 3 -4.41 -6.64 -11.54
C LYS A 3 -4.09 -5.66 -10.41
N TYR A 4 -4.16 -4.35 -10.69
CA TYR A 4 -3.87 -3.36 -9.65
C TYR A 4 -4.93 -3.39 -8.54
N GLU A 5 -6.17 -3.68 -8.89
CA GLU A 5 -7.21 -3.81 -7.86
C GLU A 5 -6.98 -5.01 -6.96
N ALA A 6 -6.54 -6.13 -7.53
CA ALA A 6 -6.20 -7.31 -6.75
C ALA A 6 -5.03 -7.03 -5.80
N ILE A 7 -4.03 -6.32 -6.28
CA ILE A 7 -2.87 -5.93 -5.47
C ILE A 7 -3.31 -4.98 -4.35
N TYR A 8 -4.16 -4.00 -4.69
CA TYR A 8 -4.71 -3.07 -3.72
C TYR A 8 -5.41 -3.82 -2.58
N LYS A 9 -6.28 -4.77 -2.93
CA LYS A 9 -7.01 -5.53 -1.92
C LYS A 9 -6.10 -6.40 -1.07
N ASP A 10 -5.07 -6.97 -1.67
CA ASP A 10 -4.12 -7.80 -0.93
C ASP A 10 -3.34 -6.99 0.09
N ILE A 11 -2.82 -5.84 -0.34
CA ILE A 11 -2.07 -4.95 0.58
C ILE A 11 -3.01 -4.41 1.66
N LEU A 12 -4.22 -4.01 1.28
CA LEU A 12 -5.21 -3.52 2.24
C LEU A 12 -5.51 -4.59 3.30
N GLY A 13 -5.70 -5.83 2.88
CA GLY A 13 -5.94 -6.93 3.81
C GLY A 13 -4.80 -7.11 4.80
N ARG A 14 -3.56 -6.97 4.34
CA ARG A 14 -2.39 -7.07 5.20
C ARG A 14 -2.33 -5.93 6.20
N ILE A 15 -2.71 -4.73 5.78
CA ILE A 15 -2.79 -3.58 6.68
C ILE A 15 -3.86 -3.81 7.74
N GLU A 16 -5.01 -4.32 7.34
CA GLU A 16 -6.10 -4.58 8.27
C GLU A 16 -5.77 -5.68 9.27
N GLN A 17 -4.95 -6.64 8.87
CA GLN A 17 -4.51 -7.73 9.74
C GLN A 17 -3.26 -7.39 10.54
N ASN A 18 -2.80 -6.15 10.45
CA ASN A 18 -1.58 -5.67 11.13
C ASN A 18 -0.29 -6.38 10.68
N LEU A 19 -0.31 -7.00 9.50
CA LEU A 19 0.92 -7.51 8.91
C LEU A 19 1.81 -6.36 8.45
N TYR A 20 1.18 -5.27 8.03
CA TYR A 20 1.84 -3.98 7.87
C TYR A 20 1.21 -3.05 8.90
N ALA A 21 1.91 -2.81 9.99
CA ALA A 21 1.37 -2.01 11.09
C ALA A 21 1.50 -0.52 10.80
N ALA A 22 0.71 0.28 11.52
CA ALA A 22 0.80 1.73 11.40
C ALA A 22 2.22 2.20 11.68
N GLY A 23 2.72 3.07 10.82
CA GLY A 23 4.09 3.56 10.91
C GLY A 23 5.11 2.73 10.15
N ASP A 24 4.75 1.52 9.73
CA ASP A 24 5.64 0.68 8.94
C ASP A 24 5.76 1.23 7.53
N THR A 25 6.92 1.01 6.92
CA THR A 25 7.14 1.33 5.52
C THR A 25 6.85 0.09 4.68
N LEU A 26 6.04 0.24 3.64
CA LEU A 26 5.80 -0.85 2.71
C LEU A 26 7.06 -1.17 1.92
N PRO A 27 7.16 -2.40 1.38
CA PRO A 27 8.26 -2.71 0.46
C PRO A 27 8.30 -1.70 -0.68
N GLY A 28 9.47 -1.46 -1.22
CA GLY A 28 9.64 -0.53 -2.34
C GLY A 28 8.95 -1.03 -3.61
N GLU A 29 8.83 -0.14 -4.60
CA GLU A 29 8.18 -0.49 -5.87
C GLU A 29 8.80 -1.71 -6.52
N TYR A 30 10.13 -1.79 -6.55
CA TYR A 30 10.82 -2.93 -7.14
C TYR A 30 10.47 -4.23 -6.45
N GLU A 31 10.42 -4.22 -5.13
CA GLU A 31 10.08 -5.42 -4.38
C GLU A 31 8.65 -5.82 -4.61
N LEU A 32 7.74 -4.84 -4.63
CA LEU A 32 6.33 -5.12 -4.88
C LEU A 32 6.13 -5.67 -6.29
N MET A 33 6.89 -5.17 -7.26
CA MET A 33 6.85 -5.71 -8.62
C MET A 33 7.22 -7.19 -8.64
N LYS A 34 8.21 -7.58 -7.85
CA LYS A 34 8.62 -8.99 -7.74
C LYS A 34 7.60 -9.82 -6.99
N ILE A 35 7.10 -9.30 -5.87
CA ILE A 35 6.13 -10.02 -5.03
C ILE A 35 4.86 -10.34 -5.81
N TYR A 36 4.37 -9.36 -6.58
CA TYR A 36 3.10 -9.50 -7.28
C TYR A 36 3.27 -9.81 -8.76
N GLU A 37 4.49 -9.92 -9.24
CA GLU A 37 4.78 -10.16 -10.65
C GLU A 37 4.03 -9.16 -11.53
N ALA A 38 4.20 -7.89 -11.21
CA ALA A 38 3.47 -6.80 -11.85
C ALA A 38 4.44 -5.73 -12.36
N SER A 39 3.96 -4.94 -13.33
CA SER A 39 4.73 -3.81 -13.83
C SER A 39 4.75 -2.67 -12.81
N ARG A 40 5.68 -1.74 -13.00
CA ARG A 40 5.77 -0.56 -12.14
C ARG A 40 4.48 0.24 -12.16
N ASP A 41 3.90 0.44 -13.35
CA ASP A 41 2.67 1.22 -13.47
C ASP A 41 1.53 0.57 -12.70
N THR A 42 1.44 -0.74 -12.74
CA THR A 42 0.40 -1.48 -12.00
C THR A 42 0.60 -1.30 -10.49
N ILE A 43 1.84 -1.42 -10.02
CA ILE A 43 2.14 -1.22 -8.61
C ILE A 43 1.82 0.22 -8.19
N ARG A 44 2.20 1.20 -9.01
CA ARG A 44 1.93 2.61 -8.70
C ARG A 44 0.44 2.90 -8.62
N LYS A 45 -0.36 2.31 -9.50
CA LYS A 45 -1.81 2.49 -9.44
C LYS A 45 -2.40 1.94 -8.15
N ALA A 46 -1.94 0.77 -7.73
CA ALA A 46 -2.39 0.18 -6.47
C ALA A 46 -2.02 1.06 -5.28
N LEU A 47 -0.79 1.55 -5.25
CA LEU A 47 -0.33 2.41 -4.16
C LEU A 47 -1.06 3.74 -4.16
N LEU A 48 -1.31 4.31 -5.33
CA LEU A 48 -2.06 5.56 -5.43
C LEU A 48 -3.46 5.39 -4.85
N LEU A 49 -4.12 4.28 -5.17
CA LEU A 49 -5.45 4.00 -4.66
C LEU A 49 -5.45 3.87 -3.13
N LEU A 50 -4.44 3.19 -2.58
CA LEU A 50 -4.28 3.10 -1.13
C LEU A 50 -4.10 4.47 -0.49
N ALA A 51 -3.29 5.32 -1.12
CA ALA A 51 -3.05 6.68 -0.62
C ALA A 51 -4.30 7.53 -0.70
N GLN A 52 -5.04 7.44 -1.80
CA GLN A 52 -6.28 8.20 -1.97
C GLN A 52 -7.33 7.83 -0.94
N ASN A 53 -7.33 6.58 -0.49
CA ASN A 53 -8.27 6.10 0.51
C ASN A 53 -7.75 6.23 1.94
N GLY A 54 -6.58 6.86 2.12
CA GLY A 54 -6.08 7.17 3.44
C GLY A 54 -5.39 6.02 4.18
N TYR A 55 -5.01 4.96 3.48
CA TYR A 55 -4.35 3.83 4.12
C TYR A 55 -2.84 4.00 4.22
N ILE A 56 -2.26 4.71 3.27
CA ILE A 56 -0.83 4.97 3.27
C ILE A 56 -0.57 6.43 2.90
N GLN A 57 0.64 6.88 3.19
CA GLN A 57 1.10 8.18 2.77
C GLN A 57 2.48 8.03 2.14
N LYS A 58 2.65 8.59 0.96
CA LYS A 58 3.95 8.57 0.31
C LYS A 58 4.85 9.60 0.94
N SER A 59 6.00 9.15 1.41
CA SER A 59 6.98 10.02 2.07
C SER A 59 8.23 10.11 1.21
N LYS A 60 8.67 11.34 0.95
CA LYS A 60 9.85 11.55 0.13
C LYS A 60 11.07 10.93 0.80
N GLY A 61 11.75 10.04 0.09
CA GLY A 61 12.92 9.36 0.59
C GLY A 61 12.66 8.15 1.47
N ARG A 62 11.42 7.92 1.89
CA ARG A 62 11.08 6.78 2.75
C ARG A 62 10.12 5.79 2.12
N GLY A 63 9.55 6.14 0.96
CA GLY A 63 8.58 5.29 0.31
C GLY A 63 7.19 5.49 0.86
N SER A 64 6.42 4.42 0.97
CA SER A 64 5.02 4.48 1.41
C SER A 64 4.93 4.03 2.86
N ILE A 65 4.30 4.85 3.69
CA ILE A 65 4.18 4.61 5.12
C ILE A 65 2.72 4.29 5.44
N VAL A 66 2.49 3.24 6.21
CA VAL A 66 1.15 2.84 6.63
C VAL A 66 0.64 3.83 7.66
N LEU A 67 -0.56 4.35 7.44
CA LEU A 67 -1.17 5.32 8.33
C LEU A 67 -1.98 4.63 9.42
N ASP A 68 -2.05 5.28 10.59
CA ASP A 68 -2.85 4.80 11.70
C ASP A 68 -4.28 5.29 11.51
N ARG A 69 -5.15 4.42 11.05
CA ARG A 69 -6.54 4.77 10.77
C ARG A 69 -7.40 4.90 12.02
N HIS A 70 -6.94 4.33 13.13
CA HIS A 70 -7.69 4.45 14.38
C HIS A 70 -7.74 5.88 14.89
N ARG A 71 -6.78 6.71 14.48
CA ARG A 71 -6.74 8.10 14.86
C ARG A 71 -7.90 8.90 14.30
N TYR A 72 -8.47 8.45 13.21
CA TYR A 72 -9.48 9.20 12.46
C TYR A 72 -10.85 8.57 12.58
N ASP A 73 -11.00 7.60 13.47
CA ASP A 73 -12.25 6.88 13.67
C ASP A 73 -12.95 7.48 14.89
N PHE A 74 -13.85 8.38 14.63
CA PHE A 74 -14.60 9.08 15.67
C PHE A 74 -15.98 8.51 15.84
#